data_9e7cf5a55af15c935fe6d5116d7c1e56
#
_entry.id   9e7cf5a55af15c935fe6d5116d7c1e56
#
_cell.length_a   1.000
_cell.length_b   1.000
_cell.length_c   1.000
_cell.angle_alpha   90.00
_cell.angle_beta   90.00
_cell.angle_gamma   90.00
#
_symmetry.space_group_name_H-M   'P 1'
#
loop_
_entity.id
_entity.type
_entity.pdbx_description
1 polymer ?
#
loop_
_entity_poly.entity_id
_entity_poly.type
_entity_poly.pdbx_seq_one_letter_code
_entity_poly.pdbx_strand_id
1 'polypeptide(L)'
;LSGISKFILVGLGVIIALLGLALAAGGVKLVSLGGSGYFLAGGLVMTISGLLIARFKTAGAWLFAAFLVGTAIWAVSDAGLVFWPVFSRLFMFSVVGLAVTLVYPLLKRADGGIPGRGAYGIAAVLAIALAVAAGNMFVAHPTVAATGTGPGLTPVEPANAQKDWAHYGNTEGGSRFAALDQINRSNVDKLKVAWTYHT
;
A
#
# COMPACT_ATOMS: atom_id res chain seq x y z
N LEU A 1 21.20 24.69 -16.44
CA LEU A 1 20.24 23.64 -16.76
C LEU A 1 19.50 23.99 -18.05
N SER A 2 19.29 22.95 -18.92
CA SER A 2 18.43 23.08 -20.09
C SER A 2 16.96 23.26 -19.67
N GLY A 3 16.13 23.80 -20.58
CA GLY A 3 14.68 23.91 -20.35
C GLY A 3 14.04 22.55 -20.02
N ILE A 4 14.45 21.50 -20.71
CA ILE A 4 14.00 20.11 -20.49
C ILE A 4 14.32 19.66 -19.06
N SER A 5 15.55 19.90 -18.57
CA SER A 5 15.93 19.51 -17.20
C SER A 5 15.08 20.21 -16.14
N LYS A 6 14.77 21.49 -16.34
CA LYS A 6 13.87 22.24 -15.44
C LYS A 6 12.45 21.66 -15.47
N PHE A 7 11.94 21.36 -16.67
CA PHE A 7 10.61 20.77 -16.84
C PHE A 7 10.50 19.41 -16.13
N ILE A 8 11.51 18.55 -16.24
CA ILE A 8 11.56 17.24 -15.55
C ILE A 8 11.52 17.43 -14.03
N LEU A 9 12.33 18.34 -13.47
CA LEU A 9 12.38 18.59 -12.02
C LEU A 9 11.07 19.15 -11.50
N VAL A 10 10.50 20.15 -12.19
CA VAL A 10 9.20 20.74 -11.80
C VAL A 10 8.09 19.69 -11.91
N GLY A 11 8.03 18.97 -13.03
CA GLY A 11 7.02 17.93 -13.25
C GLY A 11 7.05 16.85 -12.18
N LEU A 12 8.24 16.30 -11.89
CA LEU A 12 8.39 15.30 -10.82
C LEU A 12 8.01 15.88 -9.45
N GLY A 13 8.48 17.09 -9.12
CA GLY A 13 8.14 17.74 -7.86
C GLY A 13 6.65 17.96 -7.69
N VAL A 14 5.96 18.42 -8.73
CA VAL A 14 4.50 18.61 -8.73
C VAL A 14 3.78 17.27 -8.55
N ILE A 15 4.17 16.22 -9.26
CA ILE A 15 3.58 14.87 -9.11
C ILE A 15 3.72 14.40 -7.67
N ILE A 16 4.92 14.50 -7.08
CA ILE A 16 5.14 14.10 -5.69
C ILE A 16 4.29 14.93 -4.72
N ALA A 17 4.18 16.24 -4.94
CA ALA A 17 3.36 17.12 -4.11
C ALA A 17 1.87 16.76 -4.19
N LEU A 18 1.35 16.47 -5.38
CA LEU A 18 -0.05 16.08 -5.58
C LEU A 18 -0.36 14.71 -4.94
N LEU A 19 0.55 13.74 -5.09
CA LEU A 19 0.43 12.44 -4.40
C LEU A 19 0.44 12.63 -2.89
N GLY A 20 1.32 13.49 -2.37
CA GLY A 20 1.38 13.84 -0.96
C GLY A 20 0.09 14.47 -0.46
N LEU A 21 -0.48 15.44 -1.19
CA LEU A 21 -1.76 16.07 -0.86
C LEU A 21 -2.91 15.07 -0.82
N ALA A 22 -3.00 14.19 -1.82
CA ALA A 22 -4.02 13.15 -1.85
C ALA A 22 -3.90 12.22 -0.64
N LEU A 23 -2.66 11.82 -0.29
CA LEU A 23 -2.37 10.99 0.87
C LEU A 23 -2.73 11.71 2.18
N ALA A 24 -2.40 12.99 2.31
CA ALA A 24 -2.73 13.80 3.48
C ALA A 24 -4.25 13.97 3.64
N ALA A 25 -4.97 14.24 2.55
CA ALA A 25 -6.43 14.38 2.56
C ALA A 25 -7.12 13.08 3.01
N GLY A 26 -6.69 11.93 2.47
CA GLY A 26 -7.13 10.61 2.93
C GLY A 26 -6.76 10.35 4.39
N GLY A 27 -5.57 10.80 4.80
CA GLY A 27 -5.07 10.71 6.17
C GLY A 27 -5.90 11.51 7.17
N VAL A 28 -6.35 12.70 6.83
CA VAL A 28 -7.28 13.51 7.67
C VAL A 28 -8.56 12.72 7.94
N LYS A 29 -9.16 12.17 6.86
CA LYS A 29 -10.38 11.37 7.01
C LYS A 29 -10.12 10.11 7.84
N LEU A 30 -9.00 9.43 7.64
CA LEU A 30 -8.66 8.24 8.40
C LEU A 30 -8.50 8.54 9.90
N VAL A 31 -7.80 9.62 10.25
CA VAL A 31 -7.64 10.07 11.66
C VAL A 31 -8.99 10.45 12.27
N SER A 32 -9.87 11.12 11.52
CA SER A 32 -11.22 11.46 12.02
C SER A 32 -12.09 10.24 12.34
N LEU A 33 -11.77 9.08 11.77
CA LEU A 33 -12.41 7.79 12.02
C LEU A 33 -11.66 6.94 13.08
N GLY A 34 -10.69 7.52 13.79
CA GLY A 34 -9.88 6.82 14.79
C GLY A 34 -8.76 5.95 14.23
N GLY A 35 -8.42 6.10 12.94
CA GLY A 35 -7.34 5.37 12.29
C GLY A 35 -5.96 6.01 12.46
N SER A 36 -4.96 5.41 11.80
CA SER A 36 -3.56 5.81 11.89
C SER A 36 -3.27 7.21 11.35
N GLY A 37 -2.49 8.00 12.10
CA GLY A 37 -1.97 9.30 11.67
C GLY A 37 -0.82 9.24 10.65
N TYR A 38 -0.32 8.03 10.34
CA TYR A 38 0.81 7.83 9.43
C TYR A 38 0.58 8.48 8.04
N PHE A 39 -0.60 8.26 7.45
CA PHE A 39 -0.91 8.78 6.11
C PHE A 39 -1.00 10.31 6.08
N LEU A 40 -1.48 10.93 7.15
CA LEU A 40 -1.49 12.39 7.28
C LEU A 40 -0.06 12.93 7.35
N ALA A 41 0.75 12.42 8.27
CA ALA A 41 2.13 12.85 8.45
C ALA A 41 2.97 12.59 7.19
N GLY A 42 2.89 11.39 6.62
CA GLY A 42 3.59 11.00 5.40
C GLY A 42 3.19 11.85 4.19
N GLY A 43 1.88 12.10 4.04
CA GLY A 43 1.35 12.97 2.98
C GLY A 43 1.87 14.41 3.07
N LEU A 44 1.92 14.99 4.27
CA LEU A 44 2.50 16.33 4.48
C LEU A 44 4.00 16.35 4.13
N VAL A 45 4.76 15.36 4.58
CA VAL A 45 6.21 15.25 4.27
C VAL A 45 6.42 15.12 2.77
N MET A 46 5.66 14.26 2.07
CA MET A 46 5.73 14.13 0.61
C MET A 46 5.37 15.43 -0.11
N THR A 47 4.33 16.13 0.34
CA THR A 47 3.92 17.41 -0.24
C THR A 47 5.05 18.45 -0.16
N ILE A 48 5.64 18.60 1.03
CA ILE A 48 6.75 19.54 1.26
C ILE A 48 7.96 19.12 0.40
N SER A 49 8.29 17.83 0.38
CA SER A 49 9.38 17.28 -0.44
C SER A 49 9.19 17.61 -1.92
N GLY A 50 8.01 17.37 -2.48
CA GLY A 50 7.68 17.66 -3.86
C GLY A 50 7.80 19.15 -4.20
N LEU A 51 7.27 20.02 -3.34
CA LEU A 51 7.38 21.47 -3.49
C LEU A 51 8.83 21.96 -3.46
N LEU A 52 9.67 21.39 -2.60
CA LEU A 52 11.10 21.72 -2.54
C LEU A 52 11.83 21.27 -3.81
N ILE A 53 11.53 20.08 -4.33
CA ILE A 53 12.09 19.58 -5.60
C ILE A 53 11.67 20.48 -6.76
N ALA A 54 10.39 20.87 -6.85
CA ALA A 54 9.87 21.79 -7.87
C ALA A 54 10.54 23.17 -7.81
N ARG A 55 11.02 23.57 -6.62
CA ARG A 55 11.80 24.81 -6.39
C ARG A 55 13.30 24.61 -6.53
N PHE A 56 13.73 23.47 -7.09
CA PHE A 56 15.13 23.12 -7.30
C PHE A 56 15.96 22.99 -6.02
N LYS A 57 15.36 22.61 -4.88
CA LYS A 57 16.04 22.44 -3.61
C LYS A 57 16.35 20.99 -3.33
N THR A 58 17.63 20.68 -3.13
CA THR A 58 18.11 19.33 -2.77
C THR A 58 17.56 18.85 -1.44
N ALA A 59 17.19 19.77 -0.54
CA ALA A 59 16.51 19.43 0.71
C ALA A 59 15.26 18.60 0.51
N GLY A 60 14.52 18.80 -0.62
CA GLY A 60 13.35 17.99 -0.95
C GLY A 60 13.69 16.51 -1.17
N ALA A 61 14.77 16.22 -1.89
CA ALA A 61 15.21 14.84 -2.09
C ALA A 61 15.65 14.18 -0.78
N TRP A 62 16.35 14.89 0.09
CA TRP A 62 16.73 14.39 1.41
C TRP A 62 15.54 14.16 2.32
N LEU A 63 14.54 15.05 2.28
CA LEU A 63 13.30 14.89 3.03
C LEU A 63 12.54 13.65 2.55
N PHE A 64 12.49 13.41 1.22
CA PHE A 64 11.89 12.20 0.68
C PHE A 64 12.66 10.94 1.10
N ALA A 65 13.98 10.97 1.09
CA ALA A 65 14.81 9.85 1.54
C ALA A 65 14.55 9.52 3.02
N ALA A 66 14.48 10.55 3.89
CA ALA A 66 14.14 10.36 5.31
C ALA A 66 12.73 9.77 5.48
N PHE A 67 11.75 10.23 4.71
CA PHE A 67 10.40 9.66 4.66
C PHE A 67 10.42 8.19 4.26
N LEU A 68 11.15 7.83 3.20
CA LEU A 68 11.23 6.45 2.72
C LEU A 68 11.86 5.52 3.77
N VAL A 69 12.94 5.96 4.42
CA VAL A 69 13.59 5.21 5.51
C VAL A 69 12.63 5.06 6.70
N GLY A 70 11.97 6.14 7.11
CA GLY A 70 10.98 6.10 8.19
C GLY A 70 9.82 5.15 7.88
N THR A 71 9.34 5.18 6.63
CA THR A 71 8.30 4.24 6.15
C THR A 71 8.78 2.79 6.19
N ALA A 72 10.02 2.52 5.81
CA ALA A 72 10.58 1.18 5.84
C ALA A 72 10.68 0.64 7.29
N ILE A 73 11.16 1.47 8.21
CA ILE A 73 11.23 1.12 9.64
C ILE A 73 9.83 0.85 10.18
N TRP A 74 8.86 1.74 9.90
CA TRP A 74 7.49 1.56 10.33
C TRP A 74 6.86 0.30 9.72
N ALA A 75 7.04 0.05 8.42
CA ALA A 75 6.46 -1.11 7.75
C ALA A 75 6.96 -2.44 8.33
N VAL A 76 8.26 -2.51 8.67
CA VAL A 76 8.85 -3.70 9.29
C VAL A 76 8.40 -3.84 10.76
N SER A 77 8.29 -2.75 11.50
CA SER A 77 7.84 -2.80 12.90
C SER A 77 6.35 -3.18 13.03
N ASP A 78 5.52 -2.78 12.06
CA ASP A 78 4.07 -3.04 12.05
C ASP A 78 3.73 -4.44 11.51
N ALA A 79 4.40 -4.88 10.46
CA ALA A 79 4.07 -6.10 9.73
C ALA A 79 5.12 -7.22 9.88
N GLY A 80 6.22 -6.98 10.57
CA GLY A 80 7.37 -7.89 10.58
C GLY A 80 8.00 -8.01 9.17
N LEU A 81 8.81 -9.04 8.97
CA LEU A 81 9.45 -9.33 7.69
C LEU A 81 8.57 -10.21 6.78
N VAL A 82 7.27 -9.92 6.74
CA VAL A 82 6.32 -10.63 5.88
C VAL A 82 6.25 -9.92 4.53
N PHE A 83 6.42 -10.67 3.43
CA PHE A 83 6.59 -10.09 2.09
C PHE A 83 5.44 -9.16 1.68
N TRP A 84 4.20 -9.66 1.61
CA TRP A 84 3.08 -8.90 1.05
C TRP A 84 2.74 -7.61 1.80
N PRO A 85 2.65 -7.60 3.14
CA PRO A 85 2.44 -6.38 3.90
C PRO A 85 3.56 -5.34 3.73
N VAL A 86 4.82 -5.77 3.70
CA VAL A 86 5.97 -4.87 3.50
C VAL A 86 6.01 -4.36 2.06
N PHE A 87 5.80 -5.24 1.09
CA PHE A 87 5.76 -4.89 -0.33
C PHE A 87 4.70 -3.82 -0.62
N SER A 88 3.46 -4.02 -0.16
CA SER A 88 2.35 -3.09 -0.39
C SER A 88 2.61 -1.68 0.19
N ARG A 89 3.35 -1.60 1.30
CA ARG A 89 3.69 -0.34 1.96
C ARG A 89 4.86 0.40 1.31
N LEU A 90 5.83 -0.32 0.74
CA LEU A 90 7.11 0.25 0.29
C LEU A 90 7.22 0.40 -1.22
N PHE A 91 6.59 -0.47 -2.00
CA PHE A 91 6.84 -0.57 -3.44
C PHE A 91 6.63 0.76 -4.17
N MET A 92 5.47 1.39 -4.00
CA MET A 92 5.15 2.66 -4.66
C MET A 92 6.11 3.78 -4.25
N PHE A 93 6.40 3.92 -2.96
CA PHE A 93 7.32 4.95 -2.46
C PHE A 93 8.76 4.69 -2.92
N SER A 94 9.17 3.43 -3.06
CA SER A 94 10.49 3.07 -3.61
C SER A 94 10.61 3.39 -5.09
N VAL A 95 9.55 3.22 -5.89
CA VAL A 95 9.50 3.65 -7.30
C VAL A 95 9.69 5.17 -7.41
N VAL A 96 8.97 5.95 -6.59
CA VAL A 96 9.14 7.41 -6.53
C VAL A 96 10.55 7.77 -6.04
N GLY A 97 11.08 7.06 -5.04
CA GLY A 97 12.44 7.22 -4.54
C GLY A 97 13.50 6.97 -5.60
N LEU A 98 13.30 5.96 -6.45
CA LEU A 98 14.17 5.71 -7.60
C LEU A 98 14.15 6.89 -8.57
N ALA A 99 12.96 7.41 -8.92
CA ALA A 99 12.83 8.58 -9.78
C ALA A 99 13.53 9.81 -9.20
N VAL A 100 13.33 10.10 -7.90
CA VAL A 100 14.02 11.18 -7.19
C VAL A 100 15.54 11.01 -7.24
N THR A 101 16.04 9.79 -7.03
CA THR A 101 17.49 9.50 -7.03
C THR A 101 18.09 9.65 -8.42
N LEU A 102 17.37 9.23 -9.48
CA LEU A 102 17.81 9.39 -10.86
C LEU A 102 17.91 10.86 -11.29
N VAL A 103 17.00 11.72 -10.81
CA VAL A 103 17.04 13.15 -11.14
C VAL A 103 17.89 13.96 -10.16
N TYR A 104 18.36 13.37 -9.06
CA TYR A 104 19.15 14.06 -8.04
C TYR A 104 20.39 14.80 -8.59
N PRO A 105 21.17 14.25 -9.55
CA PRO A 105 22.30 14.99 -10.13
C PRO A 105 21.88 16.28 -10.86
N LEU A 106 20.70 16.29 -11.50
CA LEU A 106 20.13 17.48 -12.11
C LEU A 106 19.69 18.50 -11.05
N LEU A 107 19.03 18.00 -10.01
CA LEU A 107 18.58 18.80 -8.87
C LEU A 107 19.78 19.44 -8.15
N LYS A 108 20.87 18.67 -7.92
CA LYS A 108 22.08 19.17 -7.28
C LYS A 108 22.74 20.30 -8.08
N ARG A 109 22.79 20.17 -9.42
CA ARG A 109 23.27 21.25 -10.32
C ARG A 109 22.36 22.48 -10.25
N ALA A 110 21.03 22.28 -10.17
CA ALA A 110 20.06 23.34 -10.07
C ALA A 110 20.19 24.15 -8.77
N ASP A 111 20.52 23.48 -7.68
CA ASP A 111 20.71 24.05 -6.35
C ASP A 111 22.16 24.63 -6.14
N GLY A 112 22.95 24.72 -7.23
CA GLY A 112 24.31 25.31 -7.21
C GLY A 112 25.42 24.38 -6.75
N GLY A 113 25.15 23.08 -6.59
CA GLY A 113 26.12 22.09 -6.14
C GLY A 113 26.75 21.26 -7.28
N ILE A 114 27.84 20.58 -6.97
CA ILE A 114 28.51 19.64 -7.89
C ILE A 114 27.90 18.25 -7.65
N PRO A 115 27.34 17.59 -8.70
CA PRO A 115 26.79 16.25 -8.57
C PRO A 115 27.89 15.21 -8.41
N GLY A 116 27.80 14.41 -7.35
CA GLY A 116 28.63 13.23 -7.16
C GLY A 116 28.01 11.98 -7.83
N ARG A 117 28.85 10.94 -8.00
CA ARG A 117 28.41 9.65 -8.57
C ARG A 117 27.56 8.79 -7.60
N GLY A 118 27.54 9.11 -6.31
CA GLY A 118 26.83 8.33 -5.28
C GLY A 118 25.33 8.16 -5.54
N ALA A 119 24.68 9.16 -6.15
CA ALA A 119 23.24 9.05 -6.50
C ALA A 119 22.97 7.89 -7.46
N TYR A 120 23.84 7.64 -8.41
CA TYR A 120 23.67 6.51 -9.34
C TYR A 120 23.86 5.15 -8.64
N GLY A 121 24.76 5.07 -7.65
CA GLY A 121 24.90 3.87 -6.82
C GLY A 121 23.65 3.57 -6.02
N ILE A 122 23.06 4.58 -5.39
CA ILE A 122 21.79 4.44 -4.64
C ILE A 122 20.65 4.07 -5.61
N ALA A 123 20.57 4.69 -6.80
CA ALA A 123 19.58 4.35 -7.81
C ALA A 123 19.72 2.89 -8.27
N ALA A 124 20.93 2.40 -8.48
CA ALA A 124 21.18 1.01 -8.85
C ALA A 124 20.70 0.05 -7.74
N VAL A 125 21.02 0.33 -6.47
CA VAL A 125 20.56 -0.48 -5.33
C VAL A 125 19.02 -0.50 -5.26
N LEU A 126 18.35 0.66 -5.38
CA LEU A 126 16.89 0.74 -5.39
C LEU A 126 16.28 0.00 -6.58
N ALA A 127 16.87 0.11 -7.78
CA ALA A 127 16.39 -0.60 -8.97
C ALA A 127 16.50 -2.12 -8.80
N ILE A 128 17.62 -2.61 -8.26
CA ILE A 128 17.81 -4.04 -7.97
C ILE A 128 16.80 -4.49 -6.91
N ALA A 129 16.64 -3.73 -5.82
CA ALA A 129 15.68 -4.07 -4.76
C ALA A 129 14.25 -4.14 -5.30
N LEU A 130 13.84 -3.19 -6.16
CA LEU A 130 12.53 -3.19 -6.81
C LEU A 130 12.37 -4.38 -7.77
N ALA A 131 13.41 -4.71 -8.55
CA ALA A 131 13.38 -5.87 -9.45
C ALA A 131 13.25 -7.19 -8.66
N VAL A 132 14.00 -7.34 -7.57
CA VAL A 132 13.90 -8.49 -6.67
C VAL A 132 12.52 -8.54 -6.03
N ALA A 133 11.99 -7.43 -5.54
CA ALA A 133 10.66 -7.37 -4.94
C ALA A 133 9.57 -7.75 -5.97
N ALA A 134 9.66 -7.23 -7.20
CA ALA A 134 8.75 -7.59 -8.28
C ALA A 134 8.86 -9.07 -8.67
N GLY A 135 10.08 -9.62 -8.73
CA GLY A 135 10.30 -11.04 -8.99
C GLY A 135 9.70 -11.94 -7.90
N ASN A 136 9.79 -11.53 -6.63
CA ASN A 136 9.21 -12.27 -5.51
C ASN A 136 7.67 -12.30 -5.53
N MET A 137 6.98 -11.42 -6.26
CA MET A 137 5.52 -11.51 -6.43
C MET A 137 5.08 -12.83 -7.10
N PHE A 138 5.97 -13.45 -7.88
CA PHE A 138 5.71 -14.70 -8.61
C PHE A 138 6.19 -15.94 -7.86
N VAL A 139 6.77 -15.78 -6.68
CA VAL A 139 7.20 -16.88 -5.81
C VAL A 139 6.09 -17.20 -4.82
N ALA A 140 5.85 -18.50 -4.59
CA ALA A 140 4.90 -18.93 -3.57
C ALA A 140 5.41 -18.54 -2.18
N HIS A 141 4.64 -17.71 -1.48
CA HIS A 141 4.95 -17.33 -0.10
C HIS A 141 4.29 -18.28 0.89
N PRO A 142 4.93 -18.57 2.03
CA PRO A 142 4.33 -19.40 3.06
C PRO A 142 2.97 -18.82 3.48
N THR A 143 1.92 -19.59 3.33
CA THR A 143 0.63 -19.28 3.91
C THR A 143 0.64 -19.73 5.36
N VAL A 144 0.22 -18.89 6.30
CA VAL A 144 -0.05 -19.34 7.66
C VAL A 144 -1.27 -20.25 7.58
N ALA A 145 -1.05 -21.56 7.54
CA ALA A 145 -2.12 -22.49 7.73
C ALA A 145 -2.70 -22.25 9.13
N ALA A 146 -4.01 -22.00 9.20
CA ALA A 146 -4.69 -21.99 10.49
C ALA A 146 -4.48 -23.40 11.10
N THR A 147 -3.55 -23.51 12.04
CA THR A 147 -3.43 -24.71 12.87
C THR A 147 -4.65 -24.71 13.77
N GLY A 148 -5.66 -25.47 13.38
CA GLY A 148 -6.98 -25.50 14.01
C GLY A 148 -7.03 -26.13 15.38
N THR A 149 -6.20 -25.63 16.32
CA THR A 149 -6.22 -26.00 17.73
C THR A 149 -6.21 -24.76 18.63
N GLY A 150 -6.91 -23.68 18.22
CA GLY A 150 -7.22 -22.60 19.14
C GLY A 150 -8.34 -23.02 20.09
N PRO A 151 -8.32 -22.62 21.38
CA PRO A 151 -9.46 -22.81 22.26
C PRO A 151 -10.65 -22.04 21.68
N GLY A 152 -11.68 -22.75 21.21
CA GLY A 152 -12.88 -22.19 20.57
C GLY A 152 -13.12 -22.62 19.12
N LEU A 153 -12.18 -23.31 18.46
CA LEU A 153 -12.48 -23.99 17.22
C LEU A 153 -13.12 -25.34 17.55
N THR A 154 -14.41 -25.35 17.82
CA THR A 154 -15.19 -26.58 17.76
C THR A 154 -15.02 -27.18 16.38
N PRO A 155 -14.87 -28.52 16.25
CA PRO A 155 -14.91 -29.18 14.97
C PRO A 155 -16.13 -28.64 14.20
N VAL A 156 -15.92 -28.21 12.97
CA VAL A 156 -17.03 -27.79 12.11
C VAL A 156 -17.98 -28.97 12.09
N GLU A 157 -19.13 -28.82 12.75
CA GLU A 157 -20.22 -29.80 12.64
C GLU A 157 -20.42 -30.14 11.17
N PRO A 158 -20.62 -31.40 10.79
CA PRO A 158 -20.87 -31.78 9.40
C PRO A 158 -21.91 -30.82 8.82
N ALA A 159 -21.67 -30.34 7.63
CA ALA A 159 -22.49 -29.31 6.95
C ALA A 159 -24.00 -29.62 6.94
N ASN A 160 -24.37 -30.85 7.22
CA ASN A 160 -25.76 -31.35 7.29
C ASN A 160 -26.51 -30.97 8.59
N ALA A 161 -25.80 -30.46 9.62
CA ALA A 161 -26.43 -30.09 10.89
C ALA A 161 -26.86 -28.61 10.97
N GLN A 162 -26.38 -27.76 10.08
CA GLN A 162 -26.70 -26.32 10.08
C GLN A 162 -28.00 -26.06 9.31
N LYS A 163 -29.08 -25.87 10.05
CA LYS A 163 -30.39 -25.48 9.48
C LYS A 163 -30.57 -23.97 9.36
N ASP A 164 -29.83 -23.19 10.13
CA ASP A 164 -29.99 -21.75 10.24
C ASP A 164 -28.67 -20.99 10.13
N TRP A 165 -28.75 -19.74 9.69
CA TRP A 165 -27.64 -18.79 9.66
C TRP A 165 -27.56 -18.04 11.00
N ALA A 166 -27.00 -18.70 12.04
CA ALA A 166 -27.07 -18.23 13.42
C ALA A 166 -26.12 -17.08 13.77
N HIS A 167 -25.03 -16.86 13.00
CA HIS A 167 -24.02 -15.84 13.24
C HIS A 167 -23.75 -15.03 11.97
N TYR A 168 -23.12 -13.85 12.11
CA TYR A 168 -22.77 -13.00 10.95
C TYR A 168 -21.98 -13.76 9.85
N GLY A 169 -21.10 -14.67 10.23
CA GLY A 169 -20.36 -15.55 9.32
C GLY A 169 -20.90 -16.97 9.23
N ASN A 170 -22.15 -17.23 9.61
CA ASN A 170 -22.83 -18.53 9.74
C ASN A 170 -22.34 -19.37 10.92
N THR A 171 -21.04 -19.52 11.11
CA THR A 171 -20.44 -20.17 12.29
C THR A 171 -19.67 -19.15 13.11
N GLU A 172 -19.34 -19.44 14.38
CA GLU A 172 -18.47 -18.60 15.19
C GLU A 172 -17.13 -18.35 14.52
N GLY A 173 -16.60 -19.31 13.75
CA GLY A 173 -15.38 -19.18 12.95
C GLY A 173 -15.56 -18.43 11.62
N GLY A 174 -16.77 -17.98 11.29
CA GLY A 174 -17.03 -17.17 10.09
C GLY A 174 -16.87 -17.94 8.77
N SER A 175 -17.28 -19.22 8.72
CA SER A 175 -17.14 -20.07 7.53
C SER A 175 -17.85 -19.54 6.28
N ARG A 176 -18.91 -18.71 6.47
CA ARG A 176 -19.77 -18.15 5.40
C ARG A 176 -20.32 -19.20 4.44
N PHE A 177 -20.43 -20.43 4.90
CA PHE A 177 -20.93 -21.55 4.13
C PHE A 177 -22.01 -22.27 4.91
N ALA A 178 -23.11 -22.61 4.25
CA ALA A 178 -24.13 -23.53 4.74
C ALA A 178 -24.45 -24.53 3.61
N ALA A 179 -24.60 -25.80 3.97
CA ALA A 179 -24.95 -26.86 3.00
C ALA A 179 -26.46 -26.84 2.74
N LEU A 180 -27.01 -25.69 2.35
CA LEU A 180 -28.41 -25.55 1.97
C LEU A 180 -28.55 -25.89 0.48
N ASP A 181 -29.36 -26.88 0.17
CA ASP A 181 -29.63 -27.38 -1.20
C ASP A 181 -31.07 -27.11 -1.65
N GLN A 182 -31.84 -26.39 -0.84
CA GLN A 182 -33.23 -26.02 -1.13
C GLN A 182 -33.34 -25.25 -2.45
N ILE A 183 -32.36 -24.42 -2.79
CA ILE A 183 -32.25 -23.77 -4.09
C ILE A 183 -31.06 -24.39 -4.81
N ASN A 184 -31.31 -24.97 -5.96
CA ASN A 184 -30.30 -25.65 -6.78
C ASN A 184 -30.57 -25.41 -8.27
N ARG A 185 -29.70 -25.94 -9.12
CA ARG A 185 -29.80 -25.73 -10.58
C ARG A 185 -31.13 -26.18 -11.22
N SER A 186 -31.84 -27.08 -10.56
CA SER A 186 -33.14 -27.63 -11.11
C SER A 186 -34.33 -26.80 -10.73
N ASN A 187 -34.21 -25.84 -9.79
CA ASN A 187 -35.35 -25.04 -9.31
C ASN A 187 -35.08 -23.55 -9.21
N VAL A 188 -33.85 -23.08 -9.51
CA VAL A 188 -33.52 -21.66 -9.45
C VAL A 188 -34.33 -20.78 -10.39
N ASP A 189 -34.73 -21.32 -11.54
CA ASP A 189 -35.60 -20.69 -12.55
C ASP A 189 -37.06 -20.52 -12.09
N LYS A 190 -37.48 -21.26 -11.06
CA LYS A 190 -38.82 -21.23 -10.47
C LYS A 190 -38.95 -20.22 -9.33
N LEU A 191 -37.87 -19.50 -8.97
CA LEU A 191 -37.92 -18.49 -7.93
C LEU A 191 -38.82 -17.34 -8.33
N LYS A 192 -39.67 -16.89 -7.38
CA LYS A 192 -40.54 -15.73 -7.52
C LYS A 192 -40.26 -14.73 -6.43
N VAL A 193 -40.38 -13.44 -6.75
CA VAL A 193 -40.30 -12.39 -5.74
C VAL A 193 -41.46 -12.57 -4.76
N ALA A 194 -41.16 -12.85 -3.50
CA ALA A 194 -42.13 -13.02 -2.45
C ALA A 194 -42.64 -11.66 -1.93
N TRP A 195 -41.80 -10.68 -1.84
CA TRP A 195 -42.13 -9.32 -1.39
C TRP A 195 -41.06 -8.33 -1.83
N THR A 196 -41.38 -7.05 -1.88
CA THR A 196 -40.46 -5.95 -2.19
C THR A 196 -40.55 -4.92 -1.07
N TYR A 197 -39.40 -4.49 -0.54
CA TYR A 197 -39.28 -3.39 0.41
C TYR A 197 -38.81 -2.13 -0.30
N HIS A 198 -39.53 -1.04 -0.13
CA HIS A 198 -39.15 0.28 -0.65
C HIS A 198 -38.56 1.11 0.48
N THR A 199 -37.32 1.56 0.36
CA THR A 199 -36.64 2.49 1.28
C THR A 199 -36.88 3.91 0.87
#